data_03670d97b7b6c17a7cd1b0df28550ab8
#
_entry.id   03670d97b7b6c17a7cd1b0df28550ab8
#
_cell.length_a   1.000
_cell.length_b   1.000
_cell.length_c   1.000
_cell.angle_alpha   90.00
_cell.angle_beta   90.00
_cell.angle_gamma   90.00
#
_symmetry.space_group_name_H-M   'P 1'
#
loop_
_entity.id
_entity.type
_entity.pdbx_description
1 polymer ?
#
loop_
_entity_poly.entity_id
_entity_poly.type
_entity_poly.pdbx_seq_one_letter_code
_entity_poly.pdbx_strand_id
1 'polypeptide(L)'
;MIYLDYSANTPADPQVLDRFCSVERRCIGNANSHHQAGTAARAEIDAATLKIAALLGVQPAEIIYTSGASESNNFALKGLARLSRHAGRHIISTPLEHSSVSGTLTALQEQGYEIDLLDIRRDGTVDLDHLKELLRPDTIAVAFTLVDSELGVVQPVEEIAAILKDYPNCHLHVDATQAVGKIPVSFEGVDTMSLTAHKFYGLNGIGLLLKRRNLALEPLIHGGESTTIYRSGTPTVALASSLACALELAVENLPERSASVQKRNAELRAALFQHPEVRINSPENAIPHILNLSVRDVKGTVFQRELDAHGVCVSVKSACSSDGLPSRAVFAVSRDRRNALSSWRISLSHLTTEAEIQEFLRVFDVCCQQLTAAHGDR
;
A
#
# COMPACT_ATOMS: atom_id res chain seq x y z
N MET A 1 6.90 -24.64 -5.01
CA MET A 1 7.04 -23.31 -4.40
C MET A 1 5.64 -22.80 -4.09
N ILE A 2 5.40 -22.42 -2.85
CA ILE A 2 4.14 -21.85 -2.39
C ILE A 2 4.37 -20.35 -2.16
N TYR A 3 3.65 -19.50 -2.91
CA TYR A 3 3.83 -18.07 -2.83
C TYR A 3 2.72 -17.43 -1.99
N LEU A 4 3.07 -16.97 -0.79
CA LEU A 4 2.17 -16.34 0.17
C LEU A 4 2.65 -14.91 0.54
N ASP A 5 3.23 -14.20 -0.43
CA ASP A 5 3.75 -12.84 -0.26
C ASP A 5 3.15 -11.83 -1.26
N TYR A 6 1.86 -11.98 -1.56
CA TYR A 6 1.14 -11.12 -2.52
C TYR A 6 1.04 -9.64 -2.11
N SER A 7 1.25 -9.32 -0.84
CA SER A 7 1.34 -7.92 -0.40
C SER A 7 2.68 -7.27 -0.77
N ALA A 8 3.74 -8.06 -1.02
CA ALA A 8 5.01 -7.54 -1.54
C ALA A 8 4.93 -7.32 -3.05
N ASN A 9 4.45 -8.29 -3.81
CA ASN A 9 4.25 -8.19 -5.26
C ASN A 9 3.20 -9.20 -5.73
N THR A 10 2.40 -8.83 -6.72
CA THR A 10 1.50 -9.76 -7.41
C THR A 10 2.07 -10.11 -8.79
N PRO A 11 1.81 -11.32 -9.32
CA PRO A 11 2.08 -11.59 -10.72
C PRO A 11 1.20 -10.68 -11.58
N ALA A 12 1.73 -10.25 -12.73
CA ALA A 12 0.92 -9.50 -13.67
C ALA A 12 -0.17 -10.40 -14.28
N ASP A 13 -1.40 -9.89 -14.36
CA ASP A 13 -2.49 -10.60 -15.03
C ASP A 13 -2.15 -10.79 -16.52
N PRO A 14 -2.41 -11.95 -17.14
CA PRO A 14 -2.16 -12.18 -18.56
C PRO A 14 -2.79 -11.13 -19.48
N GLN A 15 -4.02 -10.68 -19.19
CA GLN A 15 -4.69 -9.64 -19.99
C GLN A 15 -3.97 -8.29 -19.89
N VAL A 16 -3.37 -8.00 -18.73
CA VAL A 16 -2.57 -6.78 -18.51
C VAL A 16 -1.27 -6.83 -19.31
N LEU A 17 -0.59 -7.99 -19.35
CA LEU A 17 0.60 -8.21 -20.16
C LEU A 17 0.28 -8.09 -21.66
N ASP A 18 -0.79 -8.70 -22.12
CA ASP A 18 -1.24 -8.63 -23.52
C ASP A 18 -1.59 -7.20 -23.91
N ARG A 19 -2.26 -6.47 -23.03
CA ARG A 19 -2.58 -5.05 -23.23
C ARG A 19 -1.32 -4.22 -23.35
N PHE A 20 -0.35 -4.39 -22.43
CA PHE A 20 0.93 -3.71 -22.50
C PHE A 20 1.66 -3.99 -23.82
N CYS A 21 1.84 -5.26 -24.18
CA CYS A 21 2.55 -5.66 -25.40
C CYS A 21 1.86 -5.15 -26.67
N SER A 22 0.53 -5.17 -26.72
CA SER A 22 -0.25 -4.66 -27.86
C SER A 22 -0.06 -3.15 -28.03
N VAL A 23 -0.14 -2.38 -26.94
CA VAL A 23 -0.01 -0.93 -27.01
C VAL A 23 1.43 -0.53 -27.32
N GLU A 24 2.44 -1.18 -26.71
CA GLU A 24 3.86 -0.89 -26.97
C GLU A 24 4.24 -1.11 -28.42
N ARG A 25 3.72 -2.15 -29.06
CA ARG A 25 3.95 -2.40 -30.50
C ARG A 25 3.25 -1.41 -31.41
N ARG A 26 2.09 -0.90 -31.02
CA ARG A 26 1.23 -0.05 -31.84
C ARG A 26 1.52 1.45 -31.68
N CYS A 27 1.84 1.88 -30.45
CA CYS A 27 2.02 3.28 -30.09
C CYS A 27 3.50 3.67 -30.01
N ILE A 28 4.22 3.67 -31.13
CA ILE A 28 5.65 3.98 -31.22
C ILE A 28 5.97 5.48 -31.08
N GLY A 29 4.95 6.35 -31.15
CA GLY A 29 5.11 7.80 -31.10
C GLY A 29 5.19 8.35 -29.68
N ASN A 30 5.94 9.43 -29.50
CA ASN A 30 5.90 10.21 -28.27
C ASN A 30 4.55 10.95 -28.20
N ALA A 31 3.76 10.75 -27.14
CA ALA A 31 2.45 11.38 -26.97
C ALA A 31 2.49 12.92 -26.88
N ASN A 32 3.67 13.51 -26.72
CA ASN A 32 3.87 14.97 -26.76
C ASN A 32 4.18 15.50 -28.19
N SER A 33 4.33 14.63 -29.19
CA SER A 33 4.60 15.03 -30.57
C SER A 33 3.32 15.32 -31.35
N HIS A 34 3.36 16.33 -32.22
CA HIS A 34 2.17 16.79 -32.97
C HIS A 34 1.91 16.04 -34.30
N HIS A 35 2.75 15.04 -34.67
CA HIS A 35 2.51 14.19 -35.83
C HIS A 35 1.56 13.03 -35.53
N GLN A 36 1.06 12.35 -36.57
CA GLN A 36 0.06 11.28 -36.42
C GLN A 36 0.37 10.21 -35.37
N ALA A 37 1.63 9.71 -35.31
CA ALA A 37 2.02 8.71 -34.34
C ALA A 37 1.97 9.25 -32.89
N GLY A 38 2.34 10.52 -32.68
CA GLY A 38 2.22 11.17 -31.36
C GLY A 38 0.77 11.39 -30.96
N THR A 39 -0.08 11.83 -31.91
CA THR A 39 -1.53 12.00 -31.69
C THR A 39 -2.21 10.66 -31.32
N ALA A 40 -1.83 9.57 -32.00
CA ALA A 40 -2.35 8.23 -31.69
C ALA A 40 -1.92 7.77 -30.28
N ALA A 41 -0.67 8.02 -29.90
CA ALA A 41 -0.16 7.72 -28.56
C ALA A 41 -0.86 8.58 -27.49
N ARG A 42 -1.13 9.86 -27.76
CA ARG A 42 -1.90 10.74 -26.88
C ARG A 42 -3.32 10.23 -26.69
N ALA A 43 -4.01 9.86 -27.75
CA ALA A 43 -5.36 9.31 -27.67
C ALA A 43 -5.44 8.03 -26.82
N GLU A 44 -4.42 7.18 -26.88
CA GLU A 44 -4.34 5.97 -26.03
C GLU A 44 -4.21 6.32 -24.55
N ILE A 45 -3.34 7.28 -24.17
CA ILE A 45 -3.20 7.76 -22.79
C ILE A 45 -4.49 8.42 -22.29
N ASP A 46 -5.10 9.26 -23.12
CA ASP A 46 -6.32 9.96 -22.76
C ASP A 46 -7.47 8.97 -22.51
N ALA A 47 -7.58 7.91 -23.34
CA ALA A 47 -8.54 6.84 -23.14
C ALA A 47 -8.28 6.05 -21.84
N ALA A 48 -7.02 5.73 -21.56
CA ALA A 48 -6.63 5.08 -20.30
C ALA A 48 -6.95 5.97 -19.08
N THR A 49 -6.66 7.27 -19.16
CA THR A 49 -6.93 8.24 -18.09
C THR A 49 -8.43 8.40 -17.83
N LEU A 50 -9.26 8.47 -18.87
CA LEU A 50 -10.72 8.52 -18.76
C LEU A 50 -11.27 7.24 -18.07
N LYS A 51 -10.75 6.07 -18.46
CA LYS A 51 -11.14 4.81 -17.84
C LYS A 51 -10.78 4.76 -16.36
N ILE A 52 -9.55 5.10 -16.00
CA ILE A 52 -9.09 5.19 -14.62
C ILE A 52 -9.95 6.16 -13.82
N ALA A 53 -10.23 7.33 -14.38
CA ALA A 53 -11.07 8.35 -13.74
C ALA A 53 -12.48 7.82 -13.42
N ALA A 54 -13.10 7.13 -14.37
CA ALA A 54 -14.42 6.52 -14.18
C ALA A 54 -14.41 5.43 -13.10
N LEU A 55 -13.38 4.55 -13.09
CA LEU A 55 -13.25 3.45 -12.12
C LEU A 55 -13.00 3.94 -10.68
N LEU A 56 -12.28 5.06 -10.52
CA LEU A 56 -11.95 5.63 -9.21
C LEU A 56 -12.90 6.77 -8.77
N GLY A 57 -13.88 7.14 -9.61
CA GLY A 57 -14.81 8.23 -9.31
C GLY A 57 -14.14 9.61 -9.22
N VAL A 58 -13.11 9.86 -10.02
CA VAL A 58 -12.34 11.12 -10.03
C VAL A 58 -12.39 11.80 -11.40
N GLN A 59 -11.90 13.04 -11.47
CA GLN A 59 -11.74 13.73 -12.75
C GLN A 59 -10.43 13.33 -13.44
N PRO A 60 -10.35 13.27 -14.78
CA PRO A 60 -9.09 12.99 -15.49
C PRO A 60 -7.94 13.93 -15.09
N ALA A 61 -8.23 15.19 -14.81
CA ALA A 61 -7.25 16.19 -14.37
C ALA A 61 -6.71 15.98 -12.94
N GLU A 62 -7.31 15.06 -12.18
CA GLU A 62 -6.88 14.69 -10.83
C GLU A 62 -5.87 13.52 -10.83
N ILE A 63 -5.57 12.94 -12.01
CA ILE A 63 -4.69 11.79 -12.17
C ILE A 63 -3.29 12.24 -12.59
N ILE A 64 -2.27 11.84 -11.82
CA ILE A 64 -0.87 12.02 -12.16
C ILE A 64 -0.21 10.65 -12.22
N TYR A 65 0.33 10.28 -13.39
CA TYR A 65 1.12 9.05 -13.53
C TYR A 65 2.48 9.19 -12.89
N THR A 66 2.88 8.17 -12.12
CA THR A 66 4.15 8.08 -11.42
C THR A 66 4.79 6.72 -11.69
N SER A 67 6.03 6.51 -11.24
CA SER A 67 6.69 5.20 -11.32
C SER A 67 6.19 4.19 -10.27
N GLY A 68 5.33 4.63 -9.34
CA GLY A 68 4.77 3.80 -8.27
C GLY A 68 4.41 4.61 -7.04
N ALA A 69 3.85 3.95 -6.02
CA ALA A 69 3.40 4.60 -4.80
C ALA A 69 4.53 5.32 -4.05
N SER A 70 5.78 4.85 -4.13
CA SER A 70 6.91 5.53 -3.49
C SER A 70 7.16 6.92 -4.08
N GLU A 71 7.10 7.08 -5.41
CA GLU A 71 7.14 8.40 -6.04
C GLU A 71 5.91 9.21 -5.65
N SER A 72 4.72 8.62 -5.69
CA SER A 72 3.46 9.29 -5.36
C SER A 72 3.45 9.84 -3.93
N ASN A 73 3.85 9.04 -2.93
CA ASN A 73 3.94 9.45 -1.52
C ASN A 73 4.95 10.59 -1.33
N ASN A 74 6.16 10.47 -1.92
CA ASN A 74 7.16 11.54 -1.88
C ASN A 74 6.65 12.82 -2.53
N PHE A 75 5.97 12.69 -3.67
CA PHE A 75 5.45 13.84 -4.39
C PHE A 75 4.34 14.55 -3.59
N ALA A 76 3.36 13.80 -3.08
CA ALA A 76 2.29 14.36 -2.26
C ALA A 76 2.86 15.10 -1.05
N LEU A 77 3.64 14.43 -0.21
CA LEU A 77 4.09 14.99 1.06
C LEU A 77 5.08 16.14 0.89
N LYS A 78 6.06 16.01 0.00
CA LYS A 78 7.01 17.08 -0.28
C LYS A 78 6.35 18.26 -1.00
N GLY A 79 5.43 17.97 -1.94
CA GLY A 79 4.68 19.00 -2.67
C GLY A 79 3.74 19.78 -1.77
N LEU A 80 3.02 19.12 -0.85
CA LEU A 80 2.19 19.77 0.17
C LEU A 80 3.03 20.60 1.16
N ALA A 81 4.10 20.02 1.69
CA ALA A 81 4.97 20.69 2.65
C ALA A 81 5.55 22.00 2.09
N ARG A 82 6.04 21.98 0.84
CA ARG A 82 6.59 23.18 0.18
C ARG A 82 5.54 24.22 -0.12
N LEU A 83 4.36 23.79 -0.61
CA LEU A 83 3.24 24.68 -0.90
C LEU A 83 2.76 25.37 0.37
N SER A 84 2.54 24.60 1.44
CA SER A 84 1.92 25.06 2.69
C SER A 84 2.91 25.67 3.71
N ARG A 85 4.18 25.85 3.33
CA ARG A 85 5.25 26.36 4.24
C ARG A 85 4.92 27.69 4.91
N HIS A 86 4.02 28.49 4.35
CA HIS A 86 3.57 29.76 4.90
C HIS A 86 2.40 29.60 5.88
N ALA A 87 1.67 28.48 5.81
CA ALA A 87 0.56 28.17 6.72
C ALA A 87 1.05 27.45 7.97
N GLY A 88 2.12 26.65 7.86
CA GLY A 88 2.68 25.93 8.98
C GLY A 88 3.77 24.93 8.60
N ARG A 89 4.23 24.17 9.59
CA ARG A 89 5.26 23.14 9.43
C ARG A 89 4.96 21.87 10.22
N HIS A 90 3.75 21.71 10.73
CA HIS A 90 3.36 20.53 11.49
C HIS A 90 2.66 19.52 10.60
N ILE A 91 3.06 18.24 10.70
CA ILE A 91 2.50 17.10 9.96
C ILE A 91 2.22 15.98 10.94
N ILE A 92 1.02 15.40 10.87
CA ILE A 92 0.62 14.25 11.67
C ILE A 92 0.65 13.00 10.79
N SER A 93 1.14 11.89 11.33
CA SER A 93 1.19 10.61 10.63
C SER A 93 1.02 9.43 11.60
N THR A 94 1.36 8.22 11.17
CA THR A 94 1.23 7.01 12.01
C THR A 94 2.51 6.16 12.03
N PRO A 95 2.69 5.31 13.05
CA PRO A 95 3.76 4.32 13.06
C PRO A 95 3.54 3.16 12.07
N LEU A 96 2.35 3.08 11.44
CA LEU A 96 1.97 2.01 10.51
C LEU A 96 2.46 2.25 9.08
N GLU A 97 3.01 3.43 8.80
CA GLU A 97 3.33 3.89 7.46
C GLU A 97 4.44 3.08 6.77
N HIS A 98 4.24 2.89 5.46
CA HIS A 98 5.30 2.38 4.60
C HIS A 98 6.53 3.31 4.62
N SER A 99 7.73 2.73 4.36
CA SER A 99 9.01 3.45 4.36
C SER A 99 9.04 4.66 3.41
N SER A 100 8.28 4.66 2.32
CA SER A 100 8.15 5.81 1.41
C SER A 100 7.42 7.00 2.01
N VAL A 101 6.55 6.79 3.01
CA VAL A 101 5.92 7.85 3.80
C VAL A 101 6.83 8.22 4.97
N SER A 102 7.19 7.27 5.83
CA SER A 102 8.00 7.56 7.03
C SER A 102 9.38 8.13 6.69
N GLY A 103 10.05 7.64 5.64
CA GLY A 103 11.33 8.20 5.18
C GLY A 103 11.19 9.62 4.60
N THR A 104 10.08 9.89 3.89
CA THR A 104 9.77 11.25 3.44
C THR A 104 9.54 12.21 4.61
N LEU A 105 8.82 11.76 5.64
CA LEU A 105 8.58 12.55 6.85
C LEU A 105 9.90 12.81 7.62
N THR A 106 10.79 11.81 7.72
CA THR A 106 12.14 12.02 8.29
C THR A 106 12.92 13.08 7.51
N ALA A 107 12.91 13.02 6.17
CA ALA A 107 13.59 14.03 5.34
C ALA A 107 12.96 15.44 5.48
N LEU A 108 11.66 15.54 5.73
CA LEU A 108 11.01 16.81 6.03
C LEU A 108 11.35 17.31 7.45
N GLN A 109 11.46 16.41 8.42
CA GLN A 109 11.89 16.75 9.79
C GLN A 109 13.29 17.35 9.79
N GLU A 110 14.22 16.82 8.98
CA GLU A 110 15.57 17.40 8.78
C GLU A 110 15.51 18.80 8.16
N GLN A 111 14.42 19.17 7.48
CA GLN A 111 14.17 20.51 6.93
C GLN A 111 13.40 21.42 7.89
N GLY A 112 13.19 21.01 9.14
CA GLY A 112 12.55 21.81 10.19
C GLY A 112 11.02 21.69 10.22
N TYR A 113 10.44 20.61 9.67
CA TYR A 113 9.04 20.26 9.90
C TYR A 113 8.91 19.48 11.21
N GLU A 114 7.81 19.68 11.93
CA GLU A 114 7.47 18.94 13.13
C GLU A 114 6.58 17.76 12.74
N ILE A 115 6.94 16.55 13.19
CA ILE A 115 6.22 15.32 12.86
C ILE A 115 5.71 14.68 14.13
N ASP A 116 4.38 14.62 14.28
CA ASP A 116 3.74 13.88 15.35
C ASP A 116 3.12 12.59 14.84
N LEU A 117 3.18 11.53 15.66
CA LEU A 117 2.63 10.23 15.34
C LEU A 117 1.41 9.93 16.20
N LEU A 118 0.31 9.54 15.53
CA LEU A 118 -0.92 9.11 16.18
C LEU A 118 -0.71 7.83 16.99
N ASP A 119 -1.34 7.77 18.12
CA ASP A 119 -1.50 6.50 18.85
C ASP A 119 -2.39 5.54 18.07
N ILE A 120 -2.04 4.26 18.21
CA ILE A 120 -2.78 3.15 17.60
C ILE A 120 -3.52 2.40 18.69
N ARG A 121 -4.81 2.19 18.48
CA ARG A 121 -5.69 1.42 19.35
C ARG A 121 -5.35 -0.09 19.27
N ARG A 122 -5.88 -0.87 20.19
CA ARG A 122 -5.63 -2.32 20.24
C ARG A 122 -6.19 -3.09 19.05
N ASP A 123 -7.20 -2.55 18.36
CA ASP A 123 -7.77 -3.09 17.13
C ASP A 123 -6.97 -2.67 15.86
N GLY A 124 -5.89 -1.94 16.05
CA GLY A 124 -5.00 -1.46 14.98
C GLY A 124 -5.45 -0.18 14.29
N THR A 125 -6.60 0.40 14.67
CA THR A 125 -7.05 1.69 14.13
C THR A 125 -6.34 2.85 14.83
N VAL A 126 -6.24 3.99 14.12
CA VAL A 126 -5.74 5.24 14.72
C VAL A 126 -6.68 5.75 15.80
N ASP A 127 -6.13 6.41 16.82
CA ASP A 127 -6.92 7.07 17.84
C ASP A 127 -7.39 8.43 17.36
N LEU A 128 -8.69 8.58 17.08
CA LEU A 128 -9.29 9.80 16.57
C LEU A 128 -9.36 10.92 17.64
N ASP A 129 -9.38 10.57 18.92
CA ASP A 129 -9.35 11.59 19.97
C ASP A 129 -7.93 12.15 20.11
N HIS A 130 -6.90 11.32 20.04
CA HIS A 130 -5.51 11.79 19.95
C HIS A 130 -5.26 12.62 18.68
N LEU A 131 -5.92 12.30 17.53
CA LEU A 131 -5.85 13.15 16.33
C LEU A 131 -6.34 14.58 16.65
N LYS A 132 -7.49 14.73 17.32
CA LYS A 132 -8.04 16.03 17.69
C LYS A 132 -7.14 16.80 18.65
N GLU A 133 -6.45 16.10 19.56
CA GLU A 133 -5.50 16.70 20.50
C GLU A 133 -4.23 17.21 19.80
N LEU A 134 -3.75 16.52 18.77
CA LEU A 134 -2.55 16.90 18.01
C LEU A 134 -2.81 17.99 16.97
N LEU A 135 -4.04 18.12 16.46
CA LEU A 135 -4.38 19.10 15.43
C LEU A 135 -4.22 20.54 15.95
N ARG A 136 -3.44 21.34 15.22
CA ARG A 136 -3.08 22.74 15.53
C ARG A 136 -3.39 23.63 14.33
N PRO A 137 -3.48 24.97 14.53
CA PRO A 137 -3.69 25.90 13.40
C PRO A 137 -2.58 25.86 12.34
N ASP A 138 -1.37 25.44 12.69
CA ASP A 138 -0.22 25.28 11.80
C ASP A 138 0.01 23.85 11.31
N THR A 139 -0.95 22.93 11.54
CA THR A 139 -0.95 21.60 10.94
C THR A 139 -1.29 21.71 9.44
N ILE A 140 -0.37 21.27 8.58
CA ILE A 140 -0.52 21.39 7.12
C ILE A 140 -0.89 20.10 6.44
N ALA A 141 -0.64 18.95 7.06
CA ALA A 141 -0.99 17.65 6.49
C ALA A 141 -1.24 16.60 7.59
N VAL A 142 -2.16 15.69 7.28
CA VAL A 142 -2.31 14.40 7.94
C VAL A 142 -2.05 13.33 6.87
N ALA A 143 -1.16 12.38 7.16
CA ALA A 143 -0.76 11.34 6.21
C ALA A 143 -0.85 9.96 6.85
N PHE A 144 -1.63 9.05 6.24
CA PHE A 144 -1.74 7.68 6.73
C PHE A 144 -2.06 6.67 5.61
N THR A 145 -1.74 5.42 5.88
CA THR A 145 -2.11 4.31 5.01
C THR A 145 -3.58 3.91 5.21
N LEU A 146 -4.32 3.70 4.11
CA LEU A 146 -5.72 3.22 4.20
C LEU A 146 -5.80 1.79 4.74
N VAL A 147 -4.87 0.93 4.29
CA VAL A 147 -4.74 -0.44 4.79
C VAL A 147 -3.29 -0.67 5.18
N ASP A 148 -3.06 -0.97 6.45
CA ASP A 148 -1.72 -1.29 6.92
C ASP A 148 -1.16 -2.54 6.24
N SER A 149 0.08 -2.45 5.79
CA SER A 149 0.72 -3.50 4.99
C SER A 149 1.19 -4.71 5.81
N GLU A 150 1.25 -4.61 7.14
CA GLU A 150 1.72 -5.69 8.01
C GLU A 150 0.57 -6.41 8.72
N LEU A 151 -0.40 -5.68 9.27
CA LEU A 151 -1.54 -6.23 10.02
C LEU A 151 -2.82 -6.35 9.17
N GLY A 152 -2.93 -5.57 8.09
CA GLY A 152 -4.11 -5.54 7.22
C GLY A 152 -5.28 -4.71 7.76
N VAL A 153 -5.06 -3.86 8.76
CA VAL A 153 -6.12 -3.05 9.37
C VAL A 153 -6.52 -1.91 8.44
N VAL A 154 -7.83 -1.72 8.30
CA VAL A 154 -8.41 -0.60 7.55
C VAL A 154 -8.55 0.61 8.46
N GLN A 155 -8.05 1.76 8.01
CA GLN A 155 -8.09 3.00 8.78
C GLN A 155 -9.38 3.81 8.48
N PRO A 156 -9.89 4.56 9.46
CA PRO A 156 -11.17 5.30 9.38
C PRO A 156 -10.99 6.63 8.60
N VAL A 157 -10.83 6.54 7.27
CA VAL A 157 -10.57 7.70 6.39
C VAL A 157 -11.69 8.73 6.45
N GLU A 158 -12.94 8.27 6.43
CA GLU A 158 -14.12 9.15 6.39
C GLU A 158 -14.23 9.99 7.67
N GLU A 159 -13.98 9.38 8.83
CA GLU A 159 -13.99 10.05 10.12
C GLU A 159 -12.86 11.06 10.24
N ILE A 160 -11.65 10.70 9.77
CA ILE A 160 -10.52 11.62 9.72
C ILE A 160 -10.83 12.80 8.79
N ALA A 161 -11.33 12.53 7.59
CA ALA A 161 -11.73 13.57 6.65
C ALA A 161 -12.80 14.51 7.23
N ALA A 162 -13.74 13.96 8.03
CA ALA A 162 -14.75 14.76 8.70
C ALA A 162 -14.16 15.69 9.76
N ILE A 163 -13.19 15.21 10.56
CA ILE A 163 -12.48 16.04 11.55
C ILE A 163 -11.70 17.17 10.86
N LEU A 164 -11.03 16.88 9.74
CA LEU A 164 -10.19 17.86 9.05
C LEU A 164 -10.97 18.98 8.35
N LYS A 165 -12.30 18.89 8.21
CA LYS A 165 -13.14 19.97 7.66
C LYS A 165 -13.01 21.28 8.45
N ASP A 166 -12.70 21.20 9.74
CA ASP A 166 -12.50 22.38 10.61
C ASP A 166 -11.09 22.96 10.50
N TYR A 167 -10.21 22.32 9.71
CA TYR A 167 -8.80 22.69 9.51
C TYR A 167 -8.48 22.94 8.03
N PRO A 168 -8.91 24.07 7.44
CA PRO A 168 -8.88 24.28 5.98
C PRO A 168 -7.47 24.34 5.38
N ASN A 169 -6.42 24.53 6.18
CA ASN A 169 -5.02 24.50 5.73
C ASN A 169 -4.37 23.13 5.89
N CYS A 170 -5.06 22.15 6.48
CA CYS A 170 -4.57 20.81 6.69
C CYS A 170 -5.05 19.88 5.57
N HIS A 171 -4.14 19.29 4.84
CA HIS A 171 -4.42 18.39 3.72
C HIS A 171 -4.32 16.94 4.12
N LEU A 172 -5.25 16.12 3.59
CA LEU A 172 -5.30 14.70 3.84
C LEU A 172 -4.60 13.92 2.72
N HIS A 173 -3.49 13.24 3.05
CA HIS A 173 -2.83 12.28 2.18
C HIS A 173 -3.12 10.85 2.61
N VAL A 174 -3.54 9.99 1.66
CA VAL A 174 -3.85 8.59 1.91
C VAL A 174 -3.00 7.69 1.00
N ASP A 175 -2.23 6.78 1.60
CA ASP A 175 -1.59 5.69 0.87
C ASP A 175 -2.58 4.52 0.73
N ALA A 176 -3.19 4.36 -0.45
CA ALA A 176 -4.14 3.29 -0.76
C ALA A 176 -3.50 2.05 -1.41
N THR A 177 -2.19 1.93 -1.36
CA THR A 177 -1.40 0.87 -2.03
C THR A 177 -1.88 -0.53 -1.69
N GLN A 178 -2.25 -0.80 -0.44
CA GLN A 178 -2.74 -2.10 -0.01
C GLN A 178 -4.27 -2.23 -0.06
N ALA A 179 -4.99 -1.17 -0.42
CA ALA A 179 -6.45 -1.14 -0.46
C ALA A 179 -7.01 -1.44 -1.85
N VAL A 180 -6.44 -0.81 -2.89
CA VAL A 180 -6.93 -0.97 -4.27
C VAL A 180 -6.90 -2.43 -4.72
N GLY A 181 -8.04 -2.90 -5.25
CA GLY A 181 -8.22 -4.28 -5.69
C GLY A 181 -8.44 -5.30 -4.57
N LYS A 182 -8.54 -4.86 -3.30
CA LYS A 182 -8.80 -5.72 -2.12
C LYS A 182 -10.05 -5.29 -1.35
N ILE A 183 -10.31 -3.99 -1.30
CA ILE A 183 -11.53 -3.38 -0.73
C ILE A 183 -12.00 -2.26 -1.65
N PRO A 184 -13.27 -1.81 -1.55
CA PRO A 184 -13.71 -0.57 -2.19
C PRO A 184 -12.88 0.61 -1.70
N VAL A 185 -12.50 1.51 -2.61
CA VAL A 185 -11.71 2.71 -2.29
C VAL A 185 -12.46 3.95 -2.77
N SER A 186 -12.59 4.95 -1.90
CA SER A 186 -13.16 6.26 -2.22
C SER A 186 -12.10 7.35 -2.10
N PHE A 187 -12.16 8.33 -3.01
CA PHE A 187 -11.33 9.54 -2.94
C PHE A 187 -12.08 10.70 -2.26
N GLU A 188 -13.33 10.49 -1.81
CA GLU A 188 -14.13 11.52 -1.17
C GLU A 188 -13.49 11.99 0.15
N GLY A 189 -13.42 13.30 0.35
CA GLY A 189 -12.80 13.90 1.54
C GLY A 189 -11.27 13.84 1.59
N VAL A 190 -10.61 13.21 0.61
CA VAL A 190 -9.15 13.06 0.53
C VAL A 190 -8.56 14.07 -0.45
N ASP A 191 -7.43 14.70 -0.11
CA ASP A 191 -6.75 15.69 -0.96
C ASP A 191 -5.79 15.04 -1.95
N THR A 192 -5.03 14.04 -1.48
CA THR A 192 -4.12 13.25 -2.31
C THR A 192 -4.15 11.78 -1.93
N MET A 193 -4.06 10.88 -2.93
CA MET A 193 -4.06 9.44 -2.71
C MET A 193 -3.06 8.74 -3.61
N SER A 194 -2.28 7.82 -3.06
CA SER A 194 -1.27 7.05 -3.77
C SER A 194 -1.71 5.62 -4.02
N LEU A 195 -1.37 5.07 -5.19
CA LEU A 195 -1.54 3.66 -5.51
C LEU A 195 -0.50 3.17 -6.54
N THR A 196 -0.31 1.85 -6.65
CA THR A 196 0.64 1.26 -7.59
C THR A 196 0.14 -0.07 -8.16
N ALA A 197 0.33 -0.27 -9.46
CA ALA A 197 -0.28 -1.36 -10.22
C ALA A 197 0.13 -2.77 -9.75
N HIS A 198 1.38 -2.97 -9.35
CA HIS A 198 1.90 -4.29 -8.95
C HIS A 198 1.33 -4.84 -7.63
N LYS A 199 0.42 -4.13 -6.98
CA LYS A 199 -0.31 -4.61 -5.80
C LYS A 199 -1.71 -5.15 -6.12
N PHE A 200 -2.15 -4.98 -7.36
CA PHE A 200 -3.43 -5.48 -7.88
C PHE A 200 -3.30 -6.07 -9.30
N TYR A 201 -2.25 -6.89 -9.49
CA TYR A 201 -1.99 -7.69 -10.70
C TYR A 201 -1.63 -6.87 -11.95
N GLY A 202 -1.20 -5.61 -11.76
CA GLY A 202 -0.61 -4.78 -12.80
C GLY A 202 0.91 -4.93 -12.89
N LEU A 203 1.52 -4.16 -13.80
CA LEU A 203 2.96 -4.16 -14.01
C LEU A 203 3.69 -3.32 -12.96
N ASN A 204 4.95 -3.68 -12.68
CA ASN A 204 5.87 -2.84 -11.95
C ASN A 204 6.23 -1.58 -12.76
N GLY A 205 6.64 -0.52 -12.08
CA GLY A 205 7.14 0.70 -12.71
C GLY A 205 6.04 1.70 -13.09
N ILE A 206 4.81 1.48 -12.66
CA ILE A 206 3.70 2.42 -12.84
C ILE A 206 2.82 2.52 -11.60
N GLY A 207 2.43 3.74 -11.25
CA GLY A 207 1.49 4.06 -10.19
C GLY A 207 0.76 5.36 -10.49
N LEU A 208 -0.08 5.78 -9.56
CA LEU A 208 -0.81 7.04 -9.64
C LEU A 208 -0.67 7.83 -8.34
N LEU A 209 -0.61 9.14 -8.49
CA LEU A 209 -1.00 10.09 -7.48
C LEU A 209 -2.33 10.71 -7.92
N LEU A 210 -3.40 10.47 -7.16
CA LEU A 210 -4.63 11.25 -7.28
C LEU A 210 -4.44 12.54 -6.50
N LYS A 211 -4.90 13.66 -7.06
CA LYS A 211 -4.77 14.99 -6.48
C LYS A 211 -6.02 15.79 -6.77
N ARG A 212 -6.67 16.36 -5.77
CA ARG A 212 -7.83 17.23 -5.98
C ARG A 212 -7.53 18.32 -7.01
N ARG A 213 -8.47 18.57 -7.92
CA ARG A 213 -8.29 19.48 -9.05
C ARG A 213 -7.84 20.88 -8.63
N ASN A 214 -8.39 21.39 -7.56
CA ASN A 214 -8.11 22.75 -7.03
C ASN A 214 -6.93 22.79 -6.07
N LEU A 215 -6.33 21.65 -5.68
CA LEU A 215 -5.12 21.62 -4.90
C LEU A 215 -3.91 21.86 -5.80
N ALA A 216 -3.08 22.82 -5.49
CA ALA A 216 -1.76 22.94 -6.10
C ALA A 216 -0.77 21.98 -5.41
N LEU A 217 0.24 21.52 -6.13
CA LEU A 217 1.40 20.83 -5.58
C LEU A 217 2.67 21.38 -6.23
N GLU A 218 3.73 21.53 -5.45
CA GLU A 218 5.03 21.81 -6.05
C GLU A 218 5.55 20.52 -6.72
N PRO A 219 5.92 20.56 -8.04
CA PRO A 219 6.41 19.39 -8.74
C PRO A 219 7.64 18.77 -8.06
N LEU A 220 7.67 17.43 -7.97
CA LEU A 220 8.87 16.71 -7.52
C LEU A 220 9.90 16.58 -8.65
N ILE A 221 9.42 16.35 -9.87
CA ILE A 221 10.24 16.20 -11.08
C ILE A 221 9.91 17.35 -12.02
N HIS A 222 10.88 18.28 -12.15
CA HIS A 222 10.75 19.46 -12.99
C HIS A 222 11.13 19.17 -14.45
N GLY A 223 10.55 19.92 -15.40
CA GLY A 223 10.83 19.84 -16.83
C GLY A 223 9.67 20.36 -17.66
N GLY A 224 9.57 19.92 -18.92
CA GLY A 224 8.48 20.30 -19.82
C GLY A 224 7.15 19.68 -19.42
N GLU A 225 6.06 20.25 -19.91
CA GLU A 225 4.72 19.67 -19.78
C GLU A 225 4.67 18.28 -20.48
N SER A 226 3.91 17.38 -19.88
CA SER A 226 3.71 16.03 -20.39
C SER A 226 2.22 15.67 -20.34
N THR A 227 1.80 14.67 -19.56
CA THR A 227 0.37 14.43 -19.30
C THR A 227 -0.20 15.47 -18.34
N THR A 228 0.64 16.02 -17.47
CA THR A 228 0.31 17.11 -16.53
C THR A 228 1.50 18.06 -16.37
N ILE A 229 1.25 19.26 -15.84
CA ILE A 229 2.29 20.22 -15.43
C ILE A 229 3.02 19.79 -14.16
N TYR A 230 2.53 18.79 -13.46
CA TYR A 230 3.03 18.38 -12.15
C TYR A 230 4.14 17.33 -12.22
N ARG A 231 4.23 16.55 -13.32
CA ARG A 231 5.23 15.50 -13.46
C ARG A 231 5.77 15.47 -14.88
N SER A 232 7.00 15.93 -15.06
CA SER A 232 7.69 15.94 -16.34
C SER A 232 8.18 14.55 -16.74
N GLY A 233 8.40 14.37 -18.03
CA GLY A 233 8.96 13.16 -18.66
C GLY A 233 8.08 12.64 -19.78
N THR A 234 8.67 11.87 -20.69
CA THR A 234 7.92 11.22 -21.76
C THR A 234 6.87 10.28 -21.20
N PRO A 235 5.59 10.41 -21.59
CA PRO A 235 4.53 9.55 -21.09
C PRO A 235 4.76 8.09 -21.46
N THR A 236 4.55 7.19 -20.49
CA THR A 236 4.66 5.74 -20.67
C THR A 236 3.32 5.17 -21.12
N VAL A 237 3.02 5.27 -22.44
CA VAL A 237 1.69 4.97 -23.02
C VAL A 237 1.21 3.56 -22.68
N ALA A 238 2.06 2.56 -22.92
CA ALA A 238 1.71 1.15 -22.70
C ALA A 238 1.53 0.83 -21.22
N LEU A 239 2.35 1.41 -20.33
CA LEU A 239 2.19 1.24 -18.89
C LEU A 239 0.89 1.88 -18.40
N ALA A 240 0.56 3.10 -18.86
CA ALA A 240 -0.69 3.76 -18.47
C ALA A 240 -1.92 2.95 -18.91
N SER A 241 -1.92 2.44 -20.14
CA SER A 241 -2.99 1.59 -20.67
C SER A 241 -3.08 0.24 -19.92
N SER A 242 -1.94 -0.38 -19.58
CA SER A 242 -1.90 -1.61 -18.78
C SER A 242 -2.40 -1.40 -17.35
N LEU A 243 -2.12 -0.25 -16.73
CA LEU A 243 -2.64 0.10 -15.40
C LEU A 243 -4.17 0.25 -15.44
N ALA A 244 -4.72 0.90 -16.49
CA ALA A 244 -6.17 1.01 -16.66
C ALA A 244 -6.83 -0.38 -16.78
N CYS A 245 -6.21 -1.31 -17.51
CA CYS A 245 -6.66 -2.70 -17.62
C CYS A 245 -6.60 -3.42 -16.27
N ALA A 246 -5.49 -3.31 -15.54
CA ALA A 246 -5.34 -3.93 -14.21
C ALA A 246 -6.38 -3.41 -13.21
N LEU A 247 -6.63 -2.10 -13.22
CA LEU A 247 -7.62 -1.47 -12.34
C LEU A 247 -9.05 -1.92 -12.67
N GLU A 248 -9.40 -2.02 -13.97
CA GLU A 248 -10.69 -2.55 -14.41
C GLU A 248 -10.92 -3.96 -13.89
N LEU A 249 -9.97 -4.87 -14.13
CA LEU A 249 -10.03 -6.25 -13.63
C LEU A 249 -10.09 -6.32 -12.10
N ALA A 250 -9.40 -5.41 -11.41
CA ALA A 250 -9.41 -5.35 -9.95
C ALA A 250 -10.76 -4.92 -9.39
N VAL A 251 -11.42 -3.94 -10.03
CA VAL A 251 -12.74 -3.42 -9.59
C VAL A 251 -13.85 -4.41 -9.96
N GLU A 252 -13.87 -4.90 -11.19
CA GLU A 252 -14.92 -5.81 -11.68
C GLU A 252 -14.96 -7.14 -10.92
N ASN A 253 -13.79 -7.70 -10.60
CA ASN A 253 -13.69 -9.01 -9.93
C ASN A 253 -13.55 -8.90 -8.41
N LEU A 254 -13.63 -7.69 -7.83
CA LEU A 254 -13.41 -7.47 -6.40
C LEU A 254 -14.27 -8.37 -5.49
N PRO A 255 -15.61 -8.50 -5.70
CA PRO A 255 -16.43 -9.31 -4.81
C PRO A 255 -16.04 -10.79 -4.82
N GLU A 256 -15.81 -11.37 -5.99
CA GLU A 256 -15.44 -12.78 -6.15
C GLU A 256 -14.05 -13.05 -5.57
N ARG A 257 -13.06 -12.21 -5.92
CA ARG A 257 -11.69 -12.33 -5.42
C ARG A 257 -11.64 -12.20 -3.90
N SER A 258 -12.37 -11.24 -3.33
CA SER A 258 -12.43 -11.03 -1.88
C SER A 258 -13.07 -12.21 -1.17
N ALA A 259 -14.17 -12.76 -1.67
CA ALA A 259 -14.83 -13.94 -1.08
C ALA A 259 -13.90 -15.18 -1.09
N SER A 260 -13.17 -15.41 -2.18
CA SER A 260 -12.19 -16.49 -2.27
C SER A 260 -11.10 -16.34 -1.22
N VAL A 261 -10.52 -15.15 -1.10
CA VAL A 261 -9.46 -14.87 -0.12
C VAL A 261 -9.96 -14.97 1.32
N GLN A 262 -11.18 -14.50 1.59
CA GLN A 262 -11.82 -14.60 2.92
C GLN A 262 -11.97 -16.05 3.36
N LYS A 263 -12.38 -16.94 2.47
CA LYS A 263 -12.46 -18.38 2.74
C LYS A 263 -11.10 -18.94 3.15
N ARG A 264 -10.03 -18.64 2.38
CA ARG A 264 -8.66 -19.13 2.66
C ARG A 264 -8.09 -18.55 3.97
N ASN A 265 -8.37 -17.28 4.25
CA ASN A 265 -7.95 -16.65 5.51
C ASN A 265 -8.64 -17.31 6.71
N ALA A 266 -9.94 -17.61 6.63
CA ALA A 266 -10.67 -18.28 7.69
C ALA A 266 -10.14 -19.70 7.96
N GLU A 267 -9.85 -20.47 6.91
CA GLU A 267 -9.21 -21.78 6.99
C GLU A 267 -7.85 -21.72 7.72
N LEU A 268 -6.99 -20.76 7.32
CA LEU A 268 -5.69 -20.54 7.95
C LEU A 268 -5.82 -20.13 9.43
N ARG A 269 -6.68 -19.18 9.74
CA ARG A 269 -6.89 -18.72 11.13
C ARG A 269 -7.35 -19.88 12.03
N ALA A 270 -8.31 -20.68 11.54
CA ALA A 270 -8.81 -21.85 12.31
C ALA A 270 -7.73 -22.89 12.56
N ALA A 271 -6.89 -23.19 11.58
CA ALA A 271 -5.78 -24.14 11.74
C ALA A 271 -4.70 -23.60 12.69
N LEU A 272 -4.25 -22.36 12.47
CA LEU A 272 -3.19 -21.72 13.27
C LEU A 272 -3.61 -21.49 14.73
N PHE A 273 -4.90 -21.33 15.00
CA PHE A 273 -5.44 -21.18 16.36
C PHE A 273 -5.24 -22.44 17.22
N GLN A 274 -5.03 -23.60 16.61
CA GLN A 274 -4.76 -24.85 17.34
C GLN A 274 -3.34 -24.92 17.92
N HIS A 275 -2.46 -23.99 17.52
CA HIS A 275 -1.08 -23.93 17.99
C HIS A 275 -0.94 -22.97 19.17
N PRO A 276 -0.68 -23.43 20.41
CA PRO A 276 -0.61 -22.58 21.60
C PRO A 276 0.59 -21.62 21.59
N GLU A 277 1.61 -21.90 20.78
CA GLU A 277 2.79 -21.05 20.57
C GLU A 277 2.53 -19.92 19.55
N VAL A 278 1.44 -20.00 18.77
CA VAL A 278 1.10 -19.01 17.75
C VAL A 278 0.25 -17.90 18.35
N ARG A 279 0.62 -16.67 18.04
CA ARG A 279 -0.19 -15.48 18.26
C ARG A 279 -0.54 -14.83 16.92
N ILE A 280 -1.81 -14.76 16.60
CA ILE A 280 -2.31 -14.00 15.44
C ILE A 280 -2.34 -12.52 15.85
N ASN A 281 -1.60 -11.68 15.11
CA ASN A 281 -1.49 -10.24 15.35
C ASN A 281 -2.50 -9.43 14.52
N SER A 282 -2.89 -9.93 13.34
CA SER A 282 -3.95 -9.29 12.53
C SER A 282 -5.30 -9.42 13.24
N PRO A 283 -5.97 -8.32 13.61
CA PRO A 283 -7.28 -8.37 14.26
C PRO A 283 -8.35 -8.91 13.31
N GLU A 284 -9.56 -9.17 13.85
CA GLU A 284 -10.66 -9.73 13.06
C GLU A 284 -11.20 -8.78 12.00
N ASN A 285 -11.08 -7.47 12.22
CA ASN A 285 -11.46 -6.41 11.29
C ASN A 285 -10.41 -6.13 10.19
N ALA A 286 -9.29 -6.87 10.17
CA ALA A 286 -8.29 -6.77 9.10
C ALA A 286 -8.83 -7.33 7.79
N ILE A 287 -8.32 -6.80 6.66
CA ILE A 287 -8.65 -7.37 5.35
C ILE A 287 -8.16 -8.83 5.26
N PRO A 288 -8.91 -9.72 4.62
CA PRO A 288 -8.56 -11.14 4.59
C PRO A 288 -7.28 -11.45 3.79
N HIS A 289 -6.79 -10.50 3.01
CA HIS A 289 -5.57 -10.65 2.20
C HIS A 289 -4.28 -10.67 3.03
N ILE A 290 -4.32 -10.22 4.28
CA ILE A 290 -3.14 -10.07 5.13
C ILE A 290 -3.37 -10.77 6.48
N LEU A 291 -2.46 -11.66 6.84
CA LEU A 291 -2.45 -12.34 8.12
C LEU A 291 -1.06 -12.26 8.73
N ASN A 292 -0.94 -11.46 9.79
CA ASN A 292 0.28 -11.35 10.57
C ASN A 292 0.20 -12.25 11.81
N LEU A 293 1.26 -12.96 12.06
CA LEU A 293 1.36 -13.84 13.22
C LEU A 293 2.77 -13.86 13.80
N SER A 294 2.89 -14.34 15.02
CA SER A 294 4.16 -14.58 15.71
C SER A 294 4.18 -15.99 16.25
N VAL A 295 5.36 -16.63 16.26
CA VAL A 295 5.60 -17.87 17.00
C VAL A 295 6.44 -17.53 18.23
N ARG A 296 5.99 -17.95 19.41
CA ARG A 296 6.61 -17.59 20.69
C ARG A 296 8.09 -17.97 20.69
N ASP A 297 8.92 -17.05 21.15
CA ASP A 297 10.37 -17.21 21.32
C ASP A 297 11.17 -17.49 20.04
N VAL A 298 10.54 -17.51 18.86
CA VAL A 298 11.18 -17.65 17.56
C VAL A 298 11.17 -16.30 16.83
N LYS A 299 12.35 -15.79 16.44
CA LYS A 299 12.40 -14.55 15.64
C LYS A 299 11.73 -14.77 14.28
N GLY A 300 10.93 -13.81 13.83
CA GLY A 300 10.24 -13.86 12.54
C GLY A 300 11.17 -14.12 11.35
N THR A 301 12.40 -13.55 11.36
CA THR A 301 13.42 -13.80 10.33
C THR A 301 13.95 -15.23 10.32
N VAL A 302 13.99 -15.88 11.47
CA VAL A 302 14.41 -17.30 11.57
C VAL A 302 13.30 -18.19 11.04
N PHE A 303 12.05 -17.93 11.45
CA PHE A 303 10.90 -18.70 10.98
C PHE A 303 10.71 -18.56 9.46
N GLN A 304 10.83 -17.34 8.92
CA GLN A 304 10.76 -17.09 7.48
C GLN A 304 11.82 -17.89 6.70
N ARG A 305 13.08 -17.91 7.17
CA ARG A 305 14.15 -18.66 6.50
C ARG A 305 13.88 -20.18 6.49
N GLU A 306 13.32 -20.70 7.57
CA GLU A 306 12.95 -22.10 7.65
C GLU A 306 11.83 -22.45 6.67
N LEU A 307 10.79 -21.59 6.58
CA LEU A 307 9.74 -21.72 5.58
C LEU A 307 10.27 -21.67 4.15
N ASP A 308 11.19 -20.72 3.87
CA ASP A 308 11.82 -20.56 2.55
C ASP A 308 12.65 -21.79 2.16
N ALA A 309 13.38 -22.41 3.12
CA ALA A 309 14.09 -23.66 2.90
C ALA A 309 13.17 -24.82 2.49
N HIS A 310 11.89 -24.75 2.85
CA HIS A 310 10.83 -25.68 2.45
C HIS A 310 10.00 -25.20 1.24
N GLY A 311 10.44 -24.12 0.57
CA GLY A 311 9.79 -23.59 -0.64
C GLY A 311 8.53 -22.76 -0.41
N VAL A 312 8.36 -22.18 0.80
CA VAL A 312 7.25 -21.29 1.16
C VAL A 312 7.75 -19.85 1.28
N CYS A 313 7.22 -18.96 0.44
CA CYS A 313 7.58 -17.54 0.40
C CYS A 313 6.63 -16.72 1.26
N VAL A 314 7.15 -16.06 2.29
CA VAL A 314 6.44 -15.13 3.20
C VAL A 314 7.34 -13.93 3.52
N SER A 315 6.78 -12.86 4.09
CA SER A 315 7.55 -11.68 4.52
C SER A 315 7.54 -11.49 6.04
N VAL A 316 8.62 -10.95 6.59
CA VAL A 316 8.69 -10.58 8.02
C VAL A 316 8.04 -9.22 8.27
N LYS A 317 8.30 -8.27 7.35
CA LYS A 317 7.79 -6.88 7.35
C LYS A 317 7.57 -6.42 5.92
N SER A 318 7.37 -5.10 5.71
CA SER A 318 7.48 -4.58 4.34
C SER A 318 8.91 -4.85 3.80
N ALA A 319 9.00 -5.24 2.54
CA ALA A 319 10.26 -5.64 1.90
C ALA A 319 11.39 -4.59 1.98
N CYS A 320 11.04 -3.32 2.24
CA CYS A 320 11.96 -2.19 2.34
C CYS A 320 12.44 -1.87 3.76
N SER A 321 12.10 -2.69 4.78
CA SER A 321 12.51 -2.43 6.17
C SER A 321 13.81 -3.14 6.53
N SER A 322 14.64 -2.48 7.36
CA SER A 322 15.92 -3.03 7.83
C SER A 322 15.73 -4.30 8.66
N ASP A 323 16.59 -5.30 8.42
CA ASP A 323 16.61 -6.56 9.17
C ASP A 323 16.93 -6.37 10.65
N GLY A 324 16.34 -7.23 11.49
CA GLY A 324 16.66 -7.33 12.91
C GLY A 324 15.95 -6.35 13.85
N LEU A 325 15.19 -5.38 13.34
CA LEU A 325 14.35 -4.50 14.16
C LEU A 325 12.94 -5.07 14.34
N PRO A 326 12.28 -4.79 15.48
CA PRO A 326 10.88 -5.20 15.68
C PRO A 326 9.95 -4.52 14.66
N SER A 327 8.85 -5.19 14.29
CA SER A 327 7.77 -4.57 13.51
C SER A 327 7.21 -3.37 14.28
N ARG A 328 7.17 -2.20 13.62
CA ARG A 328 6.57 -1.01 14.22
C ARG A 328 5.06 -1.14 14.38
N ALA A 329 4.40 -1.73 13.38
CA ALA A 329 2.97 -1.95 13.39
C ALA A 329 2.54 -2.91 14.52
N VAL A 330 3.17 -4.08 14.60
CA VAL A 330 2.89 -5.04 15.67
C VAL A 330 3.23 -4.47 17.05
N PHE A 331 4.32 -3.69 17.18
CA PHE A 331 4.66 -3.04 18.44
C PHE A 331 3.66 -1.96 18.82
N ALA A 332 3.20 -1.13 17.87
CA ALA A 332 2.23 -0.09 18.12
C ALA A 332 0.92 -0.63 18.72
N VAL A 333 0.45 -1.80 18.23
CA VAL A 333 -0.78 -2.45 18.68
C VAL A 333 -0.57 -3.27 19.95
N SER A 334 0.51 -4.09 20.01
CA SER A 334 0.70 -5.06 21.09
C SER A 334 1.41 -4.50 22.32
N ARG A 335 2.19 -3.42 22.15
CA ARG A 335 3.13 -2.86 23.14
C ARG A 335 4.14 -3.93 23.66
N ASP A 336 4.32 -5.00 22.89
CA ASP A 336 5.19 -6.13 23.19
C ASP A 336 6.31 -6.25 22.16
N ARG A 337 7.54 -5.89 22.59
CA ARG A 337 8.72 -5.91 21.73
C ARG A 337 9.11 -7.34 21.30
N ARG A 338 8.91 -8.34 22.20
CA ARG A 338 9.23 -9.73 21.86
C ARG A 338 8.29 -10.25 20.77
N ASN A 339 6.99 -9.99 20.93
CA ASN A 339 5.99 -10.31 19.92
C ASN A 339 6.31 -9.64 18.57
N ALA A 340 6.67 -8.35 18.57
CA ALA A 340 7.02 -7.62 17.37
C ALA A 340 8.31 -8.12 16.67
N LEU A 341 9.26 -8.71 17.41
CA LEU A 341 10.46 -9.36 16.86
C LEU A 341 10.17 -10.74 16.28
N SER A 342 9.14 -11.43 16.80
CA SER A 342 8.74 -12.76 16.38
C SER A 342 7.71 -12.74 15.24
N SER A 343 7.23 -11.54 14.86
CA SER A 343 6.15 -11.40 13.87
C SER A 343 6.62 -11.60 12.43
N TRP A 344 5.73 -12.15 11.61
CA TRP A 344 5.88 -12.30 10.18
C TRP A 344 4.49 -12.36 9.52
N ARG A 345 4.43 -12.24 8.20
CA ARG A 345 3.19 -12.01 7.46
C ARG A 345 2.99 -13.02 6.35
N ILE A 346 1.80 -13.61 6.31
CA ILE A 346 1.22 -14.30 5.15
C ILE A 346 0.38 -13.27 4.39
N SER A 347 0.49 -13.25 3.08
CA SER A 347 -0.44 -12.49 2.25
C SER A 347 -1.00 -13.34 1.13
N LEU A 348 -2.34 -13.37 1.10
CA LEU A 348 -3.15 -14.23 0.25
C LEU A 348 -3.61 -13.52 -1.02
N SER A 349 -3.99 -14.32 -2.00
CA SER A 349 -4.54 -13.92 -3.29
C SER A 349 -5.73 -14.79 -3.64
N HIS A 350 -6.56 -14.34 -4.57
CA HIS A 350 -7.54 -15.20 -5.23
C HIS A 350 -6.88 -16.36 -6.02
N LEU A 351 -5.58 -16.25 -6.31
CA LEU A 351 -4.79 -17.32 -6.92
C LEU A 351 -4.33 -18.38 -5.93
N THR A 352 -4.41 -18.11 -4.62
CA THR A 352 -4.02 -19.06 -3.58
C THR A 352 -5.00 -20.23 -3.54
N THR A 353 -4.50 -21.43 -3.83
CA THR A 353 -5.30 -22.66 -3.89
C THR A 353 -5.46 -23.32 -2.51
N GLU A 354 -6.45 -24.20 -2.38
CA GLU A 354 -6.63 -25.01 -1.19
C GLU A 354 -5.45 -25.94 -0.94
N ALA A 355 -4.92 -26.55 -2.02
CA ALA A 355 -3.75 -27.42 -1.93
C ALA A 355 -2.51 -26.68 -1.39
N GLU A 356 -2.30 -25.41 -1.79
CA GLU A 356 -1.21 -24.59 -1.25
C GLU A 356 -1.40 -24.30 0.23
N ILE A 357 -2.63 -24.05 0.69
CA ILE A 357 -2.92 -23.84 2.12
C ILE A 357 -2.66 -25.12 2.91
N GLN A 358 -3.10 -26.28 2.46
CA GLN A 358 -2.86 -27.56 3.14
C GLN A 358 -1.36 -27.90 3.21
N GLU A 359 -0.64 -27.70 2.11
CA GLU A 359 0.81 -27.95 2.10
C GLU A 359 1.57 -26.91 2.95
N PHE A 360 1.15 -25.63 2.95
CA PHE A 360 1.68 -24.64 3.86
C PHE A 360 1.53 -25.07 5.33
N LEU A 361 0.34 -25.52 5.74
CA LEU A 361 0.08 -25.96 7.10
C LEU A 361 0.95 -27.15 7.50
N ARG A 362 1.12 -28.13 6.60
CA ARG A 362 2.02 -29.27 6.81
C ARG A 362 3.48 -28.80 7.02
N VAL A 363 3.96 -27.87 6.19
CA VAL A 363 5.31 -27.30 6.32
C VAL A 363 5.44 -26.48 7.61
N PHE A 364 4.40 -25.70 7.93
CA PHE A 364 4.36 -24.92 9.16
C PHE A 364 4.52 -25.78 10.42
N ASP A 365 3.82 -26.94 10.50
CA ASP A 365 3.94 -27.89 11.60
C ASP A 365 5.38 -28.39 11.76
N VAL A 366 6.03 -28.76 10.67
CA VAL A 366 7.44 -29.20 10.66
C VAL A 366 8.36 -28.10 11.20
N CYS A 367 8.24 -26.89 10.66
CA CYS A 367 9.05 -25.74 11.08
C CYS A 367 8.81 -25.38 12.56
N CYS A 368 7.56 -25.39 13.01
CA CYS A 368 7.21 -25.14 14.41
C CYS A 368 7.88 -26.15 15.34
N GLN A 369 7.75 -27.45 15.06
CA GLN A 369 8.36 -28.51 15.87
C GLN A 369 9.88 -28.37 15.95
N GLN A 370 10.55 -28.14 14.84
CA GLN A 370 12.00 -27.98 14.78
C GLN A 370 12.51 -26.79 15.56
N LEU A 371 11.87 -25.62 15.39
CA LEU A 371 12.32 -24.36 15.98
C LEU A 371 11.95 -24.22 17.47
N THR A 372 10.80 -24.77 17.90
CA THR A 372 10.39 -24.72 19.30
C THR A 372 11.13 -25.77 20.15
N ALA A 373 11.42 -26.98 19.64
CA ALA A 373 12.22 -27.98 20.31
C ALA A 373 13.66 -27.50 20.60
N ALA A 374 14.28 -26.78 19.65
CA ALA A 374 15.61 -26.22 19.82
C ALA A 374 15.74 -25.16 20.93
N HIS A 375 14.62 -24.61 21.45
CA HIS A 375 14.56 -23.63 22.54
C HIS A 375 14.23 -24.27 23.91
N GLY A 376 13.70 -25.47 23.93
CA GLY A 376 13.42 -26.23 25.17
C GLY A 376 14.64 -26.84 25.86
N ASP A 377 15.74 -26.96 25.13
CA ASP A 377 17.02 -27.54 25.63
C ASP A 377 18.04 -26.47 26.08
N ARG A 378 17.63 -25.21 26.23
CA ARG A 378 18.47 -24.11 26.75
C ARG A 378 17.83 -23.50 28.00
#